data_8591e218d3e970cc3285efe809597e69
#
_entry.id   8591e218d3e970cc3285efe809597e69
#
_cell.length_a   1.000
_cell.length_b   1.000
_cell.length_c   1.000
_cell.angle_alpha   90.00
_cell.angle_beta   90.00
_cell.angle_gamma   90.00
#
_symmetry.space_group_name_H-M   'P 1'
#
loop_
_entity.id
_entity.type
_entity.pdbx_description
1 polymer ?
#
loop_
_entity_poly.entity_id
_entity_poly.type
_entity_poly.pdbx_seq_one_letter_code
_entity_poly.pdbx_strand_id
1 'polypeptide(L)'
;MIPFIPSSFGDIVAVANIAHSIYQALRDSTGSSFEYQCLIDELSSFKDAVGCVDRVLKATPLNESDRQAIQAEITRCHELLRKFWGRIEKYEVVISSSKWHTSIWRKVTWAILKTNEVANFRQKLLQHKSNIIVFLNAVTM
;
A
#
# COMPACT_ATOMS: atom_id res chain seq x y z
N MET A 1 12.64 -4.75 22.39
CA MET A 1 11.67 -4.35 21.37
C MET A 1 11.44 -2.86 21.47
N ILE A 2 11.67 -2.18 20.39
CA ILE A 2 11.38 -0.76 20.37
C ILE A 2 9.89 -0.60 20.39
N PRO A 3 9.32 0.09 21.39
CA PRO A 3 7.88 0.27 21.37
C PRO A 3 7.51 1.07 20.13
N PHE A 4 6.45 0.61 19.50
CA PHE A 4 5.89 1.32 18.38
C PHE A 4 5.55 2.73 18.84
N ILE A 5 6.21 3.70 18.25
CA ILE A 5 5.96 5.08 18.59
C ILE A 5 4.90 5.62 17.66
N PRO A 6 3.75 5.87 18.18
CA PRO A 6 2.59 6.19 17.36
C PRO A 6 2.68 7.53 16.72
N SER A 7 3.42 8.32 16.73
CA SER A 7 3.51 9.58 16.01
C SER A 7 4.68 9.59 15.07
N SER A 8 5.24 8.40 14.84
CA SER A 8 6.46 8.36 14.08
C SER A 8 6.14 8.51 12.60
N PHE A 9 6.74 9.49 11.98
CA PHE A 9 6.68 9.66 10.54
C PHE A 9 7.19 8.41 9.81
N GLY A 10 7.98 7.59 10.51
CA GLY A 10 8.49 6.34 9.97
C GLY A 10 7.40 5.37 9.52
N ASP A 11 6.26 5.36 10.20
CA ASP A 11 5.17 4.46 9.84
C ASP A 11 4.53 4.89 8.54
N ILE A 12 4.37 6.19 8.34
CA ILE A 12 3.82 6.74 7.10
C ILE A 12 4.79 6.50 5.95
N VAL A 13 6.07 6.69 6.19
CA VAL A 13 7.12 6.42 5.20
C VAL A 13 7.13 4.94 4.86
N ALA A 14 7.02 4.06 5.85
CA ALA A 14 6.97 2.61 5.63
C ALA A 14 5.79 2.21 4.77
N VAL A 15 4.60 2.76 5.05
CA VAL A 15 3.40 2.50 4.24
C VAL A 15 3.62 2.97 2.81
N ALA A 16 4.13 4.18 2.62
CA ALA A 16 4.39 4.73 1.30
C ALA A 16 5.41 3.87 0.53
N ASN A 17 6.45 3.41 1.21
CA ASN A 17 7.49 2.59 0.58
C ASN A 17 6.96 1.22 0.15
N ILE A 18 6.15 0.57 0.98
CA ILE A 18 5.55 -0.72 0.61
C ILE A 18 4.59 -0.54 -0.56
N ALA A 19 3.75 0.49 -0.52
CA ALA A 19 2.84 0.79 -1.62
C ALA A 19 3.63 1.03 -2.92
N HIS A 20 4.75 1.74 -2.83
CA HIS A 20 5.60 1.98 -3.99
C HIS A 20 6.23 0.68 -4.52
N SER A 21 6.67 -0.20 -3.63
CA SER A 21 7.24 -1.49 -4.02
C SER A 21 6.23 -2.35 -4.75
N ILE A 22 4.99 -2.39 -4.25
CA ILE A 22 3.91 -3.12 -4.91
C ILE A 22 3.61 -2.48 -6.28
N TYR A 23 3.53 -1.15 -6.32
CA TYR A 23 3.29 -0.40 -7.55
C TYR A 23 4.36 -0.74 -8.61
N GLN A 24 5.63 -0.72 -8.24
CA GLN A 24 6.72 -1.03 -9.16
C GLN A 24 6.65 -2.46 -9.67
N ALA A 25 6.41 -3.41 -8.77
CA ALA A 25 6.32 -4.82 -9.15
C ALA A 25 5.17 -5.06 -10.14
N LEU A 26 4.03 -4.44 -9.91
CA LEU A 26 2.87 -4.60 -10.78
C LEU A 26 3.03 -3.84 -12.09
N ARG A 27 3.63 -2.65 -12.04
CA ARG A 27 3.85 -1.84 -13.24
C ARG A 27 4.80 -2.53 -14.21
N ASP A 28 5.82 -3.19 -13.68
CA ASP A 28 6.81 -3.88 -14.49
C ASP A 28 6.26 -5.18 -15.08
N SER A 29 5.13 -5.67 -14.59
CA SER A 29 4.49 -6.84 -15.18
C SER A 29 3.64 -6.40 -16.36
N THR A 30 3.94 -6.92 -17.54
CA THR A 30 3.25 -6.56 -18.76
C THR A 30 2.10 -7.53 -19.06
N GLY A 31 1.15 -7.08 -19.86
CA GLY A 31 0.02 -7.92 -20.26
C GLY A 31 -1.05 -8.01 -19.21
N SER A 32 -1.13 -7.01 -18.41
CA SER A 32 -2.06 -6.98 -17.30
C SER A 32 -3.51 -6.84 -17.73
N SER A 33 -4.38 -7.51 -17.01
CA SER A 33 -5.80 -7.34 -17.15
C SER A 33 -6.21 -5.93 -16.71
N PHE A 34 -7.44 -5.56 -17.06
CA PHE A 34 -8.04 -4.30 -16.63
C PHE A 34 -7.94 -4.11 -15.11
N GLU A 35 -8.18 -5.17 -14.34
CA GLU A 35 -8.13 -5.12 -12.88
C GLU A 35 -6.77 -4.70 -12.35
N TYR A 36 -5.72 -5.13 -13.02
CA TYR A 36 -4.37 -4.77 -12.61
C TYR A 36 -4.05 -3.32 -12.91
N GLN A 37 -4.50 -2.83 -14.05
CA GLN A 37 -4.32 -1.42 -14.36
C GLN A 37 -5.04 -0.57 -13.33
N CYS A 38 -6.24 -0.98 -12.94
CA CYS A 38 -6.98 -0.29 -11.88
C CYS A 38 -6.23 -0.33 -10.55
N LEU A 39 -5.64 -1.47 -10.21
CA LEU A 39 -4.88 -1.61 -8.97
C LEU A 39 -3.65 -0.70 -8.98
N ILE A 40 -2.93 -0.63 -10.09
CA ILE A 40 -1.77 0.25 -10.23
C ILE A 40 -2.18 1.70 -10.01
N ASP A 41 -3.27 2.13 -10.63
CA ASP A 41 -3.77 3.48 -10.49
C ASP A 41 -4.21 3.78 -9.06
N GLU A 42 -4.86 2.82 -8.41
CA GLU A 42 -5.30 2.96 -7.03
C GLU A 42 -4.14 3.02 -6.04
N LEU A 43 -3.08 2.26 -6.30
CA LEU A 43 -1.87 2.33 -5.48
C LEU A 43 -1.20 3.69 -5.59
N SER A 44 -1.13 4.23 -6.80
CA SER A 44 -0.57 5.56 -7.01
C SER A 44 -1.39 6.62 -6.26
N SER A 45 -2.71 6.55 -6.39
CA SER A 45 -3.62 7.46 -5.70
C SER A 45 -3.54 7.30 -4.18
N PHE A 46 -3.42 6.08 -3.69
CA PHE A 46 -3.25 5.81 -2.27
C PHE A 46 -1.94 6.41 -1.73
N LYS A 47 -0.86 6.28 -2.48
CA LYS A 47 0.42 6.90 -2.11
C LYS A 47 0.29 8.41 -1.97
N ASP A 48 -0.44 9.04 -2.89
CA ASP A 48 -0.66 10.47 -2.85
C ASP A 48 -1.44 10.88 -1.60
N ALA A 49 -2.46 10.11 -1.24
CA ALA A 49 -3.24 10.35 -0.03
C ALA A 49 -2.38 10.23 1.23
N VAL A 50 -1.54 9.21 1.29
CA VAL A 50 -0.61 9.01 2.41
C VAL A 50 0.39 10.17 2.48
N GLY A 51 0.86 10.64 1.33
CA GLY A 51 1.74 11.82 1.27
C GLY A 51 1.06 13.08 1.82
N CYS A 52 -0.24 13.22 1.57
CA CYS A 52 -1.00 14.33 2.14
C CYS A 52 -1.08 14.26 3.66
N VAL A 53 -1.28 13.05 4.21
CA VAL A 53 -1.28 12.85 5.65
C VAL A 53 0.06 13.28 6.25
N ASP A 54 1.16 12.87 5.62
CA ASP A 54 2.49 13.24 6.09
C ASP A 54 2.65 14.77 6.16
N ARG A 55 2.24 15.46 5.10
CA ARG A 55 2.33 16.92 5.05
C ARG A 55 1.47 17.58 6.13
N VAL A 56 0.24 17.09 6.33
CA VAL A 56 -0.66 17.64 7.34
C VAL A 56 -0.11 17.44 8.75
N LEU A 57 0.43 16.25 9.03
CA LEU A 57 1.00 15.97 10.35
C LEU A 57 2.21 16.85 10.65
N LYS A 58 2.98 17.22 9.63
CA LYS A 58 4.13 18.10 9.82
C LYS A 58 3.73 19.57 9.98
N ALA A 59 2.63 19.97 9.36
CA ALA A 59 2.23 21.38 9.27
C ALA A 59 1.16 21.79 10.27
N THR A 60 0.39 20.85 10.79
CA THR A 60 -0.80 21.13 11.59
C THR A 60 -0.73 20.41 12.93
N PRO A 61 -0.83 21.14 14.06
CA PRO A 61 -0.94 20.48 15.35
C PRO A 61 -2.29 19.79 15.47
N LEU A 62 -2.28 18.51 15.78
CA LEU A 62 -3.49 17.72 15.96
C LEU A 62 -3.74 17.45 17.42
N ASN A 63 -5.01 17.36 17.81
CA ASN A 63 -5.33 16.89 19.14
C ASN A 63 -5.01 15.38 19.24
N GLU A 64 -4.98 14.88 20.44
CA GLU A 64 -4.61 13.48 20.70
C GLU A 64 -5.57 12.51 20.06
N SER A 65 -6.86 12.83 20.07
CA SER A 65 -7.89 11.98 19.47
C SER A 65 -7.68 11.81 17.98
N ASP A 66 -7.44 12.91 17.27
CA ASP A 66 -7.20 12.87 15.82
C ASP A 66 -5.90 12.15 15.50
N ARG A 67 -4.86 12.38 16.31
CA ARG A 67 -3.57 11.72 16.14
C ARG A 67 -3.71 10.21 16.28
N GLN A 68 -4.43 9.75 17.29
CA GLN A 68 -4.65 8.33 17.51
C GLN A 68 -5.48 7.70 16.39
N ALA A 69 -6.48 8.43 15.90
CA ALA A 69 -7.35 7.95 14.83
C ALA A 69 -6.57 7.72 13.54
N ILE A 70 -5.77 8.71 13.12
CA ILE A 70 -5.00 8.55 11.88
C ILE A 70 -3.93 7.48 12.03
N GLN A 71 -3.36 7.36 13.21
CA GLN A 71 -2.35 6.36 13.45
C GLN A 71 -2.90 4.94 13.37
N ALA A 72 -4.07 4.71 13.95
CA ALA A 72 -4.73 3.42 13.85
C ALA A 72 -5.00 3.09 12.39
N GLU A 73 -5.41 4.08 11.59
CA GLU A 73 -5.65 3.88 10.17
C GLU A 73 -4.37 3.54 9.41
N ILE A 74 -3.29 4.26 9.69
CA ILE A 74 -1.97 3.99 9.06
C ILE A 74 -1.48 2.58 9.41
N THR A 75 -1.68 2.16 10.64
CA THR A 75 -1.31 0.80 11.07
C THR A 75 -2.08 -0.25 10.26
N ARG A 76 -3.38 -0.04 10.07
CA ARG A 76 -4.21 -0.97 9.28
C ARG A 76 -3.76 -1.00 7.82
N CYS A 77 -3.41 0.14 7.28
CA CYS A 77 -2.86 0.22 5.92
C CYS A 77 -1.56 -0.56 5.80
N HIS A 78 -0.69 -0.41 6.78
CA HIS A 78 0.59 -1.11 6.82
C HIS A 78 0.39 -2.63 6.82
N GLU A 79 -0.53 -3.13 7.64
CA GLU A 79 -0.81 -4.56 7.68
C GLU A 79 -1.36 -5.08 6.36
N LEU A 80 -2.28 -4.35 5.76
CA LEU A 80 -2.85 -4.73 4.47
C LEU A 80 -1.77 -4.83 3.39
N LEU A 81 -0.95 -3.79 3.28
CA LEU A 81 0.09 -3.74 2.26
C LEU A 81 1.17 -4.78 2.51
N ARG A 82 1.55 -5.00 3.76
CA ARG A 82 2.56 -6.02 4.11
C ARG A 82 2.11 -7.42 3.71
N LYS A 83 0.87 -7.75 3.97
CA LYS A 83 0.34 -9.06 3.61
C LYS A 83 0.38 -9.27 2.10
N PHE A 84 -0.04 -8.27 1.35
CA PHE A 84 -0.05 -8.36 -0.11
C PHE A 84 1.37 -8.41 -0.66
N TRP A 85 2.25 -7.56 -0.17
CA TRP A 85 3.67 -7.56 -0.58
C TRP A 85 4.35 -8.88 -0.24
N GLY A 86 4.05 -9.46 0.92
CA GLY A 86 4.60 -10.76 1.33
C GLY A 86 4.27 -11.87 0.34
N ARG A 87 3.09 -11.82 -0.26
CA ARG A 87 2.72 -12.80 -1.27
C ARG A 87 3.54 -12.63 -2.55
N ILE A 88 3.71 -11.38 -2.98
CA ILE A 88 4.53 -11.07 -4.16
C ILE A 88 5.98 -11.49 -3.92
N GLU A 89 6.53 -11.10 -2.79
CA GLU A 89 7.92 -11.36 -2.42
C GLU A 89 8.22 -12.85 -2.33
N LYS A 90 7.31 -13.62 -1.78
CA LYS A 90 7.44 -15.07 -1.68
C LYS A 90 7.64 -15.71 -3.06
N TYR A 91 6.90 -15.27 -4.04
CA TYR A 91 7.03 -15.80 -5.39
C TYR A 91 8.30 -15.29 -6.09
N GLU A 92 8.69 -14.06 -5.82
CA GLU A 92 9.92 -13.50 -6.34
C GLU A 92 11.14 -14.34 -5.93
N VAL A 93 11.20 -14.72 -4.66
CA VAL A 93 12.31 -15.55 -4.14
C VAL A 93 12.35 -16.90 -4.85
N VAL A 94 11.20 -17.56 -5.00
CA VAL A 94 11.12 -18.88 -5.67
C VAL A 94 11.59 -18.77 -7.12
N ILE A 95 11.20 -17.73 -7.83
CA ILE A 95 11.52 -17.57 -9.23
C ILE A 95 12.98 -17.14 -9.43
N SER A 96 13.50 -16.30 -8.57
CA SER A 96 14.90 -15.89 -8.60
C SER A 96 15.83 -17.09 -8.41
N SER A 97 15.45 -18.01 -7.52
CA SER A 97 16.26 -19.21 -7.26
C SER A 97 16.23 -20.19 -8.41
N SER A 98 15.21 -20.15 -9.26
CA SER A 98 15.09 -21.05 -10.41
C SER A 98 15.71 -20.48 -11.69
N LYS A 99 16.34 -19.34 -11.64
CA LYS A 99 17.02 -18.68 -12.78
C LYS A 99 16.11 -18.41 -13.98
N TRP A 100 14.85 -18.17 -13.74
CA TRP A 100 13.90 -17.88 -14.81
C TRP A 100 14.04 -16.42 -15.26
N HIS A 101 13.69 -16.17 -16.53
CA HIS A 101 13.70 -14.81 -17.07
C HIS A 101 12.62 -13.95 -16.44
N THR A 102 12.90 -12.66 -16.35
CA THR A 102 11.98 -11.68 -15.78
C THR A 102 10.59 -11.73 -16.42
N SER A 103 10.52 -11.99 -17.73
CA SER A 103 9.24 -12.07 -18.43
C SER A 103 8.40 -13.26 -17.97
N ILE A 104 9.06 -14.39 -17.68
CA ILE A 104 8.36 -15.58 -17.16
C ILE A 104 7.89 -15.31 -15.73
N TRP A 105 8.74 -14.66 -14.93
CA TRP A 105 8.39 -14.24 -13.59
C TRP A 105 7.11 -13.41 -13.57
N ARG A 106 7.01 -12.44 -14.47
CA ARG A 106 5.83 -11.58 -14.59
C ARG A 106 4.57 -12.40 -14.87
N LYS A 107 4.64 -13.35 -15.80
CA LYS A 107 3.51 -14.20 -16.14
C LYS A 107 3.10 -15.10 -14.98
N VAL A 108 4.07 -15.65 -14.26
CA VAL A 108 3.82 -16.55 -13.14
C VAL A 108 3.19 -15.78 -11.98
N THR A 109 3.69 -14.60 -11.68
CA THR A 109 3.14 -13.75 -10.63
C THR A 109 1.65 -13.48 -10.88
N TRP A 110 1.32 -13.22 -12.13
CA TRP A 110 -0.06 -12.97 -12.53
C TRP A 110 -0.97 -14.19 -12.37
N ALA A 111 -0.46 -15.36 -12.75
CA ALA A 111 -1.22 -16.60 -12.61
C ALA A 111 -1.45 -16.98 -11.15
N ILE A 112 -0.57 -16.54 -10.27
CA ILE A 112 -0.60 -16.89 -8.86
C ILE A 112 -1.48 -15.95 -8.05
N LEU A 113 -1.53 -14.66 -8.42
CA LEU A 113 -2.43 -13.70 -7.80
C LEU A 113 -3.81 -13.89 -8.43
N LYS A 114 -4.65 -14.63 -7.74
CA LYS A 114 -6.00 -14.89 -8.20
C LYS A 114 -6.79 -13.58 -8.32
N THR A 115 -7.65 -13.50 -9.31
CA THR A 115 -8.46 -12.32 -9.57
C THR A 115 -9.23 -11.85 -8.35
N ASN A 116 -9.79 -12.79 -7.57
CA ASN A 116 -10.54 -12.44 -6.37
C ASN A 116 -9.66 -11.85 -5.28
N GLU A 117 -8.40 -12.26 -5.18
CA GLU A 117 -7.48 -11.68 -4.21
C GLU A 117 -7.12 -10.24 -4.57
N VAL A 118 -6.92 -9.99 -5.86
CA VAL A 118 -6.66 -8.64 -6.36
C VAL A 118 -7.88 -7.75 -6.12
N ALA A 119 -9.07 -8.25 -6.42
CA ALA A 119 -10.31 -7.51 -6.20
C ALA A 119 -10.51 -7.17 -4.72
N ASN A 120 -10.26 -8.14 -3.84
CA ASN A 120 -10.37 -7.92 -2.40
C ASN A 120 -9.36 -6.89 -1.90
N PHE A 121 -8.14 -6.98 -2.38
CA PHE A 121 -7.10 -6.02 -2.01
C PHE A 121 -7.47 -4.61 -2.47
N ARG A 122 -7.94 -4.48 -3.71
CA ARG A 122 -8.40 -3.19 -4.24
C ARG A 122 -9.51 -2.60 -3.40
N GLN A 123 -10.49 -3.41 -3.04
CA GLN A 123 -11.63 -2.95 -2.26
C GLN A 123 -11.18 -2.44 -0.88
N LYS A 124 -10.30 -3.17 -0.22
CA LYS A 124 -9.76 -2.76 1.07
C LYS A 124 -8.90 -1.51 0.96
N LEU A 125 -8.12 -1.42 -0.11
CA LEU A 125 -7.28 -0.25 -0.37
C LEU A 125 -8.13 1.00 -0.55
N LEU A 126 -9.21 0.89 -1.32
CA LEU A 126 -10.15 1.99 -1.52
C LEU A 126 -10.81 2.39 -0.21
N GLN A 127 -11.17 1.44 0.63
CA GLN A 127 -11.77 1.71 1.93
C GLN A 127 -10.81 2.51 2.82
N HIS A 128 -9.56 2.09 2.88
CA HIS A 128 -8.55 2.81 3.68
C HIS A 128 -8.26 4.19 3.11
N LYS A 129 -8.22 4.31 1.79
CA LYS A 129 -8.07 5.62 1.15
C LYS A 129 -9.23 6.54 1.50
N SER A 130 -10.46 6.03 1.48
CA SER A 130 -11.62 6.81 1.89
C SER A 130 -11.52 7.29 3.33
N ASN A 131 -11.09 6.42 4.22
CA ASN A 131 -10.89 6.77 5.62
C ASN A 131 -9.86 7.89 5.78
N ILE A 132 -8.79 7.81 5.02
CA ILE A 132 -7.74 8.84 5.03
C ILE A 132 -8.30 10.17 4.52
N ILE A 133 -9.07 10.16 3.44
CA ILE A 133 -9.66 11.37 2.87
C ILE A 133 -10.62 12.02 3.86
N VAL A 134 -11.46 11.22 4.53
CA VAL A 134 -12.37 11.73 5.55
C VAL A 134 -11.59 12.41 6.67
N PHE A 135 -10.51 11.78 7.13
CA PHE A 135 -9.63 12.37 8.13
C PHE A 135 -9.05 13.69 7.66
N LEU A 136 -8.50 13.73 6.44
CA LEU A 136 -7.89 14.94 5.89
C LEU A 136 -8.90 16.07 5.80
N ASN A 137 -10.12 15.78 5.35
CA ASN A 137 -11.17 16.79 5.26
C ASN A 137 -11.54 17.33 6.64
N ALA A 138 -11.56 16.47 7.65
CA ALA A 138 -11.92 16.89 9.00
C ALA A 138 -10.88 17.81 9.62
N VAL A 139 -9.59 17.58 9.36
CA VAL A 139 -8.52 18.34 10.01
C VAL A 139 -8.05 19.56 9.22
N THR A 140 -8.42 19.67 7.96
CA THR A 140 -8.02 20.80 7.11
C THR A 140 -9.13 21.82 6.90
N MET A 141 -10.28 21.58 7.49
CA MET A 141 -11.40 22.53 7.42
C MET A 141 -11.26 23.65 8.42
#